data_9fa4a1817198f18af9bd2a21dc779440
#
_entry.id   9fa4a1817198f18af9bd2a21dc779440
#
_cell.length_a   1.000
_cell.length_b   1.000
_cell.length_c   1.000
_cell.angle_alpha   90.00
_cell.angle_beta   90.00
_cell.angle_gamma   90.00
#
_symmetry.space_group_name_H-M   'P 1'
#
loop_
_entity.id
_entity.type
_entity.pdbx_description
1 polymer ?
#
loop_
_entity_poly.entity_id
_entity_poly.type
_entity_poly.pdbx_seq_one_letter_code
_entity_poly.pdbx_strand_id
1 'polypeptide(L)'
;MNMNRILLLVSVAALTATLAQAQSVSLLPAGAGDLVAPGLSERIMAEDWPSQHVETARLSHQRLLTETGPTKPGLYGALSTGPSEPTLDATRVAESRQYWVDASAAELAYGIELPLTAPGAILRISAADGVRLDPSAVRLRFGGREVAAQSLSKAQATGAELRQTGWAVPSNTLAFRLDRTVGAGSLGLMIDGLPAEITALVHVYEPNSPYVARLEVDRQSFIAGQSIEARLALQHGRGSAVPASSSVLLALPDGTSSGFLARRAGSATWSIAAPEQRAAASPGALHELQAHIDTTVDGVRVRRDLSHALAITPALGRLSGSAERSGDSDLALRFGLSTAVEGRFQLRGTLHAHDRRGRLVPVALAESAAILASGAGELALNFDLDAIERAGYRAPFELRDLMLFDQGRMLLLESRQRALVIRGSSD
;
A
#
# COMPACT_ATOMS: atom_id res chain seq x y z
N MET A 1 1.07 -46.85 -86.62
CA MET A 1 0.04 -46.55 -85.61
C MET A 1 0.71 -45.80 -84.44
N ASN A 2 0.70 -44.47 -84.54
CA ASN A 2 1.40 -43.59 -83.60
C ASN A 2 0.43 -43.11 -82.51
N MET A 3 0.79 -43.29 -81.26
CA MET A 3 0.03 -42.80 -80.14
C MET A 3 0.87 -41.73 -79.38
N ASN A 4 0.50 -40.46 -79.57
CA ASN A 4 1.08 -39.32 -78.93
C ASN A 4 0.66 -39.31 -77.41
N ARG A 5 1.64 -39.31 -76.53
CA ARG A 5 1.46 -39.02 -75.12
C ARG A 5 1.74 -37.54 -74.91
N ILE A 6 0.68 -36.80 -74.51
CA ILE A 6 0.77 -35.42 -74.02
C ILE A 6 1.12 -35.48 -72.55
N LEU A 7 2.28 -34.93 -72.17
CA LEU A 7 2.68 -34.72 -70.78
C LEU A 7 2.09 -33.38 -70.31
N LEU A 8 1.16 -33.45 -69.36
CA LEU A 8 0.66 -32.27 -68.70
C LEU A 8 1.60 -31.97 -67.52
N LEU A 9 2.35 -30.85 -67.57
CA LEU A 9 3.13 -30.29 -66.45
C LEU A 9 2.19 -29.49 -65.59
N VAL A 10 1.88 -30.04 -64.39
CA VAL A 10 1.19 -29.29 -63.35
C VAL A 10 2.25 -28.56 -62.49
N SER A 11 2.35 -27.24 -62.66
CA SER A 11 3.18 -26.38 -61.82
C SER A 11 2.47 -26.18 -60.52
N VAL A 12 2.95 -26.82 -59.44
CA VAL A 12 2.54 -26.54 -58.08
C VAL A 12 3.31 -25.28 -57.61
N ALA A 13 2.64 -24.14 -57.62
CA ALA A 13 3.15 -22.95 -56.97
C ALA A 13 3.05 -23.17 -55.45
N ALA A 14 4.18 -23.43 -54.80
CA ALA A 14 4.26 -23.45 -53.35
C ALA A 14 4.10 -22.01 -52.82
N LEU A 15 2.94 -21.70 -52.26
CA LEU A 15 2.74 -20.49 -51.46
C LEU A 15 3.51 -20.68 -50.15
N THR A 16 4.74 -20.15 -50.08
CA THR A 16 5.46 -20.00 -48.82
C THR A 16 4.81 -18.85 -48.04
N ALA A 17 3.84 -19.17 -47.21
CA ALA A 17 3.40 -18.27 -46.18
C ALA A 17 4.57 -18.09 -45.17
N THR A 18 5.23 -16.96 -45.21
CA THR A 18 6.18 -16.54 -44.21
C THR A 18 5.38 -16.36 -42.89
N LEU A 19 5.40 -17.38 -42.06
CA LEU A 19 4.95 -17.25 -40.67
C LEU A 19 5.86 -16.22 -40.01
N ALA A 20 5.33 -15.04 -39.72
CA ALA A 20 6.02 -14.06 -38.90
C ALA A 20 6.35 -14.75 -37.56
N GLN A 21 7.64 -15.03 -37.35
CA GLN A 21 8.09 -15.66 -36.10
C GLN A 21 7.84 -14.70 -34.94
N ALA A 22 7.03 -15.13 -33.98
CA ALA A 22 6.88 -14.43 -32.74
C ALA A 22 8.22 -14.38 -32.00
N GLN A 23 8.67 -13.19 -31.65
CA GLN A 23 9.93 -12.98 -30.94
C GLN A 23 9.63 -12.80 -29.45
N SER A 24 10.24 -13.65 -28.61
CA SER A 24 10.15 -13.49 -27.18
C SER A 24 10.98 -12.29 -26.68
N VAL A 25 10.36 -11.41 -25.90
CA VAL A 25 11.00 -10.24 -25.30
C VAL A 25 10.80 -10.34 -23.79
N SER A 26 11.92 -10.37 -23.04
CA SER A 26 11.86 -10.45 -21.58
C SER A 26 11.40 -9.13 -20.97
N LEU A 27 10.56 -9.21 -19.94
CA LEU A 27 10.25 -8.07 -19.08
C LEU A 27 11.52 -7.59 -18.37
N LEU A 28 11.66 -6.29 -18.20
CA LEU A 28 12.74 -5.71 -17.42
C LEU A 28 12.62 -6.16 -15.95
N PRO A 29 13.74 -6.26 -15.22
CA PRO A 29 13.70 -6.49 -13.79
C PRO A 29 12.79 -5.47 -13.09
N ALA A 30 12.05 -5.93 -12.09
CA ALA A 30 11.17 -5.06 -11.32
C ALA A 30 11.97 -3.95 -10.63
N GLY A 31 11.54 -2.71 -10.78
CA GLY A 31 12.07 -1.54 -10.06
C GLY A 31 11.58 -1.50 -8.61
N ALA A 32 12.16 -0.58 -7.81
CA ALA A 32 11.79 -0.43 -6.40
C ALA A 32 10.31 -0.07 -6.18
N GLY A 33 9.69 0.63 -7.16
CA GLY A 33 8.28 1.01 -7.12
C GLY A 33 7.31 0.01 -7.75
N ASP A 34 7.82 -1.09 -8.31
CA ASP A 34 6.97 -2.04 -9.00
C ASP A 34 6.28 -2.99 -8.01
N LEU A 35 5.01 -3.28 -8.27
CA LEU A 35 4.26 -4.32 -7.56
C LEU A 35 4.35 -5.61 -8.38
N VAL A 36 5.17 -6.55 -7.95
CA VAL A 36 5.34 -7.85 -8.63
C VAL A 36 5.32 -8.95 -7.59
N ALA A 37 4.34 -9.86 -7.70
CA ALA A 37 4.25 -10.99 -6.80
C ALA A 37 5.47 -11.91 -6.95
N PRO A 38 6.08 -12.37 -5.84
CA PRO A 38 7.16 -13.36 -5.89
C PRO A 38 6.67 -14.74 -6.36
N GLY A 39 5.41 -15.04 -6.12
CA GLY A 39 4.69 -16.27 -6.53
C GLY A 39 3.20 -16.01 -6.53
N LEU A 40 2.40 -17.00 -6.91
CA LEU A 40 0.96 -16.95 -6.69
C LEU A 40 0.65 -17.34 -5.25
N SER A 41 -0.42 -16.77 -4.70
CA SER A 41 -0.96 -17.18 -3.41
C SER A 41 -1.43 -18.63 -3.48
N GLU A 42 -0.93 -19.45 -2.56
CA GLU A 42 -1.32 -20.86 -2.45
C GLU A 42 -2.61 -21.02 -1.65
N ARG A 43 -3.45 -22.02 -2.01
CA ARG A 43 -4.65 -22.40 -1.28
C ARG A 43 -5.74 -21.30 -1.18
N ILE A 44 -5.83 -20.42 -2.18
CA ILE A 44 -6.95 -19.50 -2.31
C ILE A 44 -8.02 -20.15 -3.16
N MET A 45 -9.25 -20.17 -2.63
CA MET A 45 -10.43 -20.63 -3.35
C MET A 45 -11.22 -19.41 -3.85
N ALA A 46 -12.01 -19.61 -4.92
CA ALA A 46 -12.82 -18.52 -5.47
C ALA A 46 -13.84 -17.97 -4.46
N GLU A 47 -14.34 -18.83 -3.54
CA GLU A 47 -15.27 -18.46 -2.48
C GLU A 47 -14.64 -17.54 -1.44
N ASP A 48 -13.33 -17.67 -1.18
CA ASP A 48 -12.60 -16.82 -0.22
C ASP A 48 -12.49 -15.37 -0.72
N TRP A 49 -12.49 -15.20 -2.05
CA TRP A 49 -12.40 -13.91 -2.73
C TRP A 49 -13.49 -13.77 -3.78
N PRO A 50 -14.75 -13.48 -3.41
CA PRO A 50 -15.86 -13.42 -4.34
C PRO A 50 -15.65 -12.31 -5.37
N SER A 51 -15.90 -12.65 -6.64
CA SER A 51 -15.84 -11.70 -7.76
C SER A 51 -17.19 -11.02 -7.94
N GLN A 52 -17.19 -9.72 -8.16
CA GLN A 52 -18.39 -9.01 -8.61
C GLN A 52 -18.68 -9.36 -10.08
N HIS A 53 -19.97 -9.31 -10.46
CA HIS A 53 -20.32 -9.47 -11.86
C HIS A 53 -19.76 -8.31 -12.68
N VAL A 54 -19.04 -8.61 -13.74
CA VAL A 54 -18.52 -7.66 -14.73
C VAL A 54 -18.89 -8.14 -16.12
N GLU A 55 -18.94 -7.21 -17.08
CA GLU A 55 -19.21 -7.53 -18.47
C GLU A 55 -18.22 -8.59 -18.97
N THR A 56 -18.75 -9.64 -19.60
CA THR A 56 -17.96 -10.81 -20.05
C THR A 56 -17.29 -10.62 -21.41
N ALA A 57 -17.65 -9.56 -22.14
CA ALA A 57 -17.08 -9.29 -23.45
C ALA A 57 -15.55 -9.15 -23.39
N ARG A 58 -14.86 -9.79 -24.34
CA ARG A 58 -13.43 -9.59 -24.51
C ARG A 58 -13.18 -8.17 -24.97
N LEU A 59 -12.32 -7.45 -24.27
CA LEU A 59 -11.92 -6.09 -24.61
C LEU A 59 -10.52 -6.11 -25.22
N SER A 60 -10.32 -5.39 -26.33
CA SER A 60 -9.01 -4.98 -26.80
C SER A 60 -9.15 -3.60 -27.41
N HIS A 61 -8.46 -2.64 -26.84
CA HIS A 61 -8.59 -1.23 -27.22
C HIS A 61 -7.24 -0.53 -27.20
N GLN A 62 -7.05 0.37 -28.17
CA GLN A 62 -5.91 1.29 -28.25
C GLN A 62 -6.41 2.72 -28.36
N ARG A 63 -5.75 3.63 -27.69
CA ARG A 63 -5.95 5.07 -27.79
C ARG A 63 -4.62 5.76 -28.05
N LEU A 64 -4.54 6.55 -29.15
CA LEU A 64 -3.41 7.43 -29.39
C LEU A 64 -3.51 8.65 -28.49
N LEU A 65 -2.44 8.97 -27.77
CA LEU A 65 -2.36 10.10 -26.84
C LEU A 65 -1.91 11.41 -27.50
N THR A 66 -1.69 11.36 -28.83
CA THR A 66 -1.14 12.47 -29.63
C THR A 66 -2.19 13.37 -30.23
N GLU A 67 -3.47 13.02 -30.12
CA GLU A 67 -4.55 13.84 -30.65
C GLU A 67 -4.80 15.07 -29.76
N THR A 68 -4.30 16.22 -30.18
CA THR A 68 -4.61 17.54 -29.63
C THR A 68 -6.01 18.00 -30.08
N GLY A 69 -7.05 17.45 -29.49
CA GLY A 69 -8.42 17.91 -29.61
C GLY A 69 -9.04 18.11 -28.23
N PRO A 70 -10.00 19.06 -28.03
CA PRO A 70 -10.70 19.19 -26.76
C PRO A 70 -11.49 17.90 -26.52
N THR A 71 -10.94 16.98 -25.78
CA THR A 71 -11.59 15.75 -25.38
C THR A 71 -12.75 16.10 -24.48
N LYS A 72 -13.99 15.89 -24.92
CA LYS A 72 -15.13 15.84 -24.01
C LYS A 72 -14.81 14.83 -22.93
N PRO A 73 -15.02 15.12 -21.63
CA PRO A 73 -14.80 14.17 -20.57
C PRO A 73 -15.77 12.99 -20.78
N GLY A 74 -15.24 11.94 -21.39
CA GLY A 74 -15.89 10.63 -21.37
C GLY A 74 -15.71 10.02 -19.98
N LEU A 75 -16.45 8.96 -19.70
CA LEU A 75 -16.55 8.23 -18.42
C LEU A 75 -15.23 7.72 -17.81
N TYR A 76 -14.14 7.85 -18.53
CA TYR A 76 -12.76 7.63 -18.07
C TYR A 76 -12.16 9.02 -17.85
N GLY A 77 -12.11 9.42 -16.59
CA GLY A 77 -11.49 10.67 -16.18
C GLY A 77 -10.17 10.85 -16.92
N ALA A 78 -9.96 12.05 -17.45
CA ALA A 78 -8.76 12.44 -18.14
C ALA A 78 -7.55 11.82 -17.43
N LEU A 79 -6.77 11.01 -18.16
CA LEU A 79 -5.38 10.85 -17.83
C LEU A 79 -4.78 12.24 -17.96
N SER A 80 -4.87 12.98 -16.87
CA SER A 80 -4.42 14.34 -16.79
C SER A 80 -2.92 14.30 -17.00
N THR A 81 -2.45 14.99 -18.02
CA THR A 81 -1.06 15.46 -18.10
C THR A 81 -0.82 16.57 -17.06
N GLY A 82 -1.64 16.63 -16.03
CA GLY A 82 -1.45 17.45 -14.84
C GLY A 82 -0.43 16.83 -13.89
N PRO A 83 0.10 17.60 -12.96
CA PRO A 83 1.18 17.16 -12.11
C PRO A 83 0.76 15.92 -11.33
N SER A 84 1.46 14.83 -11.60
CA SER A 84 1.55 13.61 -10.78
C SER A 84 0.19 13.05 -10.33
N GLU A 85 -0.28 12.00 -11.02
CA GLU A 85 -1.00 10.96 -10.28
C GLU A 85 -0.21 10.74 -8.98
N PRO A 86 -0.87 10.59 -7.82
CA PRO A 86 -0.16 10.24 -6.61
C PRO A 86 0.61 8.97 -6.96
N THR A 87 1.91 9.11 -7.10
CA THR A 87 2.78 7.96 -7.30
C THR A 87 2.45 7.02 -6.17
N LEU A 88 2.02 5.79 -6.50
CA LEU A 88 1.77 4.71 -5.53
C LEU A 88 2.99 4.47 -4.63
N ASP A 89 4.09 5.14 -4.91
CA ASP A 89 5.44 5.02 -4.36
C ASP A 89 5.94 6.21 -3.55
N ALA A 90 5.11 7.16 -3.18
CA ALA A 90 5.59 8.18 -2.26
C ALA A 90 5.88 7.53 -0.91
N THR A 91 7.15 7.49 -0.52
CA THR A 91 7.57 7.16 0.85
C THR A 91 6.67 7.90 1.83
N ARG A 92 5.97 7.16 2.66
CA ARG A 92 5.05 7.73 3.64
C ARG A 92 5.67 7.70 5.01
N VAL A 93 5.53 8.82 5.70
CA VAL A 93 6.06 9.01 7.04
C VAL A 93 4.91 9.23 8.01
N ALA A 94 4.78 8.36 9.00
CA ALA A 94 3.96 8.61 10.17
C ALA A 94 4.82 9.25 11.25
N GLU A 95 4.30 10.28 11.91
CA GLU A 95 4.95 10.94 13.05
C GLU A 95 4.08 10.86 14.29
N SER A 96 4.72 10.68 15.45
CA SER A 96 3.98 10.57 16.71
C SER A 96 4.71 11.26 17.86
N ARG A 97 3.87 11.90 18.70
CA ARG A 97 4.22 12.43 20.03
C ARG A 97 3.28 11.86 21.09
N GLN A 98 2.82 10.64 20.89
CA GLN A 98 1.83 10.00 21.75
C GLN A 98 2.19 8.54 22.02
N TYR A 99 1.58 7.99 23.07
CA TYR A 99 1.64 6.56 23.36
C TYR A 99 0.39 6.11 24.12
N TRP A 100 0.17 4.80 24.16
CA TRP A 100 -0.94 4.17 24.86
C TRP A 100 -0.43 3.20 25.93
N VAL A 101 -1.22 3.03 26.96
CA VAL A 101 -1.00 2.03 28.00
C VAL A 101 -2.34 1.37 28.31
N ASP A 102 -2.39 0.05 28.15
CA ASP A 102 -3.48 -0.73 28.71
C ASP A 102 -3.17 -0.97 30.20
N ALA A 103 -4.12 -0.65 31.05
CA ALA A 103 -3.96 -0.81 32.48
C ALA A 103 -5.21 -1.44 33.09
N SER A 104 -5.03 -2.52 33.83
CA SER A 104 -6.10 -3.15 34.61
C SER A 104 -6.56 -2.25 35.78
N ALA A 105 -7.76 -2.51 36.29
CA ALA A 105 -8.28 -1.82 37.48
C ALA A 105 -7.33 -1.91 38.67
N ALA A 106 -6.68 -3.08 38.85
CA ALA A 106 -5.73 -3.29 39.94
C ALA A 106 -4.46 -2.42 39.76
N GLU A 107 -3.91 -2.34 38.57
CA GLU A 107 -2.75 -1.48 38.25
C GLU A 107 -3.09 0.00 38.45
N LEU A 108 -4.29 0.43 38.02
CA LEU A 108 -4.75 1.81 38.20
C LEU A 108 -5.02 2.14 39.68
N ALA A 109 -5.54 1.22 40.47
CA ALA A 109 -5.71 1.43 41.91
C ALA A 109 -4.37 1.54 42.63
N TYR A 110 -3.35 0.76 42.21
CA TYR A 110 -1.99 0.85 42.75
C TYR A 110 -1.23 2.09 42.26
N GLY A 111 -1.49 2.48 41.03
CA GLY A 111 -0.86 3.58 40.32
C GLY A 111 0.12 3.13 39.26
N ILE A 112 -0.05 3.64 38.03
CA ILE A 112 0.87 3.45 36.90
C ILE A 112 1.72 4.68 36.66
N GLU A 113 2.93 4.47 36.17
CA GLU A 113 3.87 5.57 35.89
C GLU A 113 3.87 5.90 34.38
N LEU A 114 3.57 7.15 34.06
CA LEU A 114 3.50 7.70 32.72
C LEU A 114 4.68 8.65 32.50
N PRO A 115 5.69 8.29 31.68
CA PRO A 115 6.79 9.18 31.38
C PRO A 115 6.35 10.34 30.49
N LEU A 116 6.59 11.56 30.96
CA LEU A 116 6.36 12.80 30.22
C LEU A 116 7.69 13.41 29.79
N THR A 117 7.73 13.95 28.59
CA THR A 117 8.94 14.56 27.98
C THR A 117 8.80 16.07 27.82
N ALA A 118 7.58 16.61 28.00
CA ALA A 118 7.30 18.03 27.86
C ALA A 118 6.08 18.45 28.67
N PRO A 119 5.96 19.76 29.02
CA PRO A 119 4.80 20.27 29.69
C PRO A 119 3.55 20.38 28.82
N GLY A 120 2.37 20.30 29.45
CA GLY A 120 1.08 20.47 28.80
C GLY A 120 0.61 19.24 28.04
N ALA A 121 0.97 18.06 28.50
CA ALA A 121 0.47 16.80 27.98
C ALA A 121 -1.06 16.69 28.10
N ILE A 122 -1.66 15.89 27.23
CA ILE A 122 -3.08 15.56 27.26
C ILE A 122 -3.19 14.07 27.60
N LEU A 123 -3.88 13.79 28.70
CA LEU A 123 -4.23 12.44 29.11
C LEU A 123 -5.66 12.15 28.67
N ARG A 124 -5.89 11.00 28.04
CA ARG A 124 -7.23 10.50 27.73
C ARG A 124 -7.33 9.08 28.28
N ILE A 125 -8.35 8.84 29.09
CA ILE A 125 -8.59 7.57 29.75
C ILE A 125 -9.92 7.06 29.24
N SER A 126 -9.96 5.87 28.66
CA SER A 126 -11.17 5.23 28.15
C SER A 126 -11.30 3.86 28.82
N ALA A 127 -12.36 3.64 29.57
CA ALA A 127 -12.66 2.34 30.14
C ALA A 127 -13.43 1.46 29.15
N ALA A 128 -13.63 0.19 29.45
CA ALA A 128 -14.49 -0.69 28.67
C ALA A 128 -15.95 -0.20 28.66
N ASP A 129 -16.72 -0.64 27.66
CA ASP A 129 -18.12 -0.23 27.50
C ASP A 129 -18.96 -0.53 28.77
N GLY A 130 -19.87 0.40 29.09
CA GLY A 130 -20.74 0.31 30.26
C GLY A 130 -20.14 0.84 31.57
N VAL A 131 -18.84 1.12 31.64
CA VAL A 131 -18.18 1.64 32.84
C VAL A 131 -18.08 3.16 32.75
N ARG A 132 -18.71 3.85 33.69
CA ARG A 132 -18.60 5.31 33.79
C ARG A 132 -17.40 5.68 34.64
N LEU A 133 -16.49 6.45 34.07
CA LEU A 133 -15.37 7.07 34.80
C LEU A 133 -15.84 8.31 35.54
N ASP A 134 -15.56 8.36 36.86
CA ASP A 134 -15.77 9.57 37.67
C ASP A 134 -14.49 10.42 37.64
N PRO A 135 -14.54 11.67 37.16
CA PRO A 135 -13.39 12.56 37.16
C PRO A 135 -12.79 12.79 38.57
N SER A 136 -13.60 12.70 39.65
CA SER A 136 -13.16 12.88 41.02
C SER A 136 -12.37 11.68 41.56
N ALA A 137 -12.52 10.49 40.96
CA ALA A 137 -11.77 9.29 41.31
C ALA A 137 -10.36 9.26 40.70
N VAL A 138 -10.06 10.19 39.77
CA VAL A 138 -8.75 10.24 39.08
C VAL A 138 -7.78 11.09 39.87
N ARG A 139 -6.68 10.48 40.35
CA ARG A 139 -5.60 11.14 41.06
C ARG A 139 -4.30 11.10 40.26
N LEU A 140 -3.52 12.16 40.36
CA LEU A 140 -2.20 12.28 39.72
C LEU A 140 -1.13 12.52 40.76
N ARG A 141 0.02 11.88 40.62
CA ARG A 141 1.20 12.07 41.46
C ARG A 141 2.33 12.66 40.63
N PHE A 142 2.77 13.86 40.97
CA PHE A 142 3.87 14.53 40.28
C PHE A 142 4.74 15.30 41.29
N GLY A 143 6.06 15.21 41.18
CA GLY A 143 6.99 15.87 42.09
C GLY A 143 6.81 15.43 43.54
N GLY A 144 6.44 14.17 43.80
CA GLY A 144 6.20 13.62 45.14
C GLY A 144 4.86 14.01 45.78
N ARG A 145 4.01 14.77 45.10
CA ARG A 145 2.68 15.18 45.57
C ARG A 145 1.60 14.44 44.79
N GLU A 146 0.63 13.89 45.52
CA GLU A 146 -0.56 13.27 44.98
C GLU A 146 -1.76 14.20 45.20
N VAL A 147 -2.49 14.49 44.13
CA VAL A 147 -3.64 15.39 44.13
C VAL A 147 -4.71 14.91 43.14
N ALA A 148 -5.94 15.41 43.25
CA ALA A 148 -6.97 15.17 42.24
C ALA A 148 -6.48 15.65 40.83
N ALA A 149 -6.80 14.90 39.80
CA ALA A 149 -6.35 15.22 38.43
C ALA A 149 -6.75 16.65 38.01
N GLN A 150 -7.92 17.10 38.45
CA GLN A 150 -8.42 18.45 38.19
C GLN A 150 -7.47 19.55 38.67
N SER A 151 -6.77 19.33 39.81
CA SER A 151 -5.85 20.32 40.39
C SER A 151 -4.56 20.53 39.57
N LEU A 152 -4.20 19.56 38.76
CA LEU A 152 -3.05 19.62 37.81
C LEU A 152 -3.47 19.83 36.34
N SER A 153 -4.75 20.08 36.11
CA SER A 153 -5.31 20.20 34.76
C SER A 153 -5.80 21.61 34.48
N LYS A 154 -5.42 22.14 33.33
CA LYS A 154 -5.93 23.41 32.81
C LYS A 154 -7.36 23.27 32.25
N ALA A 155 -7.71 22.09 31.75
CA ALA A 155 -9.01 21.77 31.20
C ALA A 155 -9.29 20.27 31.31
N GLN A 156 -10.56 19.93 31.41
CA GLN A 156 -11.05 18.55 31.35
C GLN A 156 -12.25 18.46 30.41
N ALA A 157 -12.51 17.27 29.87
CA ALA A 157 -13.68 16.98 29.08
C ALA A 157 -14.09 15.51 29.24
N THR A 158 -15.39 15.27 29.16
CA THR A 158 -15.98 13.94 29.12
C THR A 158 -16.07 13.45 27.67
N GLY A 159 -16.26 12.14 27.46
CA GLY A 159 -16.49 11.58 26.13
C GLY A 159 -17.71 12.17 25.42
N ALA A 160 -18.75 12.57 26.18
CA ALA A 160 -19.92 13.24 25.63
C ALA A 160 -19.56 14.62 25.03
N GLU A 161 -18.82 15.43 25.76
CA GLU A 161 -18.36 16.76 25.33
C GLU A 161 -17.39 16.64 24.13
N LEU A 162 -16.48 15.69 24.15
CA LEU A 162 -15.56 15.43 23.04
C LEU A 162 -16.31 15.06 21.76
N ARG A 163 -17.35 14.20 21.85
CA ARG A 163 -18.17 13.85 20.68
C ARG A 163 -18.96 15.04 20.12
N GLN A 164 -19.44 15.95 20.98
CA GLN A 164 -20.10 17.17 20.53
C GLN A 164 -19.19 18.07 19.69
N THR A 165 -17.87 17.98 19.89
CA THR A 165 -16.87 18.70 19.08
C THR A 165 -16.37 17.89 17.87
N GLY A 166 -16.99 16.74 17.56
CA GLY A 166 -16.67 15.92 16.38
C GLY A 166 -15.60 14.85 16.59
N TRP A 167 -15.15 14.61 17.83
CA TRP A 167 -14.19 13.55 18.11
C TRP A 167 -14.88 12.18 18.23
N ALA A 168 -14.37 11.21 17.47
CA ALA A 168 -14.82 9.82 17.59
C ALA A 168 -14.15 9.15 18.80
N VAL A 169 -14.76 9.30 19.98
CA VAL A 169 -14.28 8.68 21.23
C VAL A 169 -15.39 7.92 21.93
N PRO A 170 -15.08 6.86 22.71
CA PRO A 170 -16.06 6.17 23.54
C PRO A 170 -16.76 7.12 24.54
N SER A 171 -18.00 6.79 24.93
CA SER A 171 -18.78 7.61 25.85
C SER A 171 -18.17 7.69 27.24
N ASN A 172 -17.48 6.65 27.64
CA ASN A 172 -16.78 6.42 28.91
C ASN A 172 -15.33 6.92 28.89
N THR A 173 -15.07 7.99 28.16
CA THR A 173 -13.76 8.65 28.06
C THR A 173 -13.71 9.86 28.97
N LEU A 174 -12.59 10.06 29.66
CA LEU A 174 -12.19 11.30 30.31
C LEU A 174 -10.93 11.84 29.67
N ALA A 175 -10.86 13.14 29.47
CA ALA A 175 -9.65 13.81 28.98
C ALA A 175 -9.24 14.93 29.93
N PHE A 176 -7.93 15.02 30.19
CA PHE A 176 -7.31 16.06 31.00
C PHE A 176 -6.19 16.72 30.25
N ARG A 177 -6.24 18.01 30.02
CA ARG A 177 -5.11 18.80 29.57
C ARG A 177 -4.32 19.29 30.75
N LEU A 178 -3.14 18.73 30.98
CA LEU A 178 -2.31 19.07 32.12
C LEU A 178 -1.83 20.53 32.04
N ASP A 179 -1.70 21.14 33.22
CA ASP A 179 -1.10 22.47 33.37
C ASP A 179 0.39 22.42 32.98
N ARG A 180 0.94 23.54 32.59
CA ARG A 180 2.36 23.65 32.20
C ARG A 180 3.32 23.44 33.38
N THR A 181 2.84 23.53 34.61
CA THR A 181 3.61 23.21 35.83
C THR A 181 3.92 21.71 35.93
N VAL A 182 3.15 20.85 35.24
CA VAL A 182 3.46 19.44 35.07
C VAL A 182 4.41 19.35 33.89
N GLY A 183 5.70 19.35 34.18
CA GLY A 183 6.78 19.32 33.15
C GLY A 183 7.17 17.90 32.75
N ALA A 184 8.40 17.78 32.24
CA ALA A 184 8.99 16.48 31.96
C ALA A 184 9.27 15.72 33.28
N GLY A 185 9.13 14.38 33.24
CA GLY A 185 9.34 13.51 34.38
C GLY A 185 8.35 12.36 34.41
N SER A 186 8.28 11.64 35.54
CA SER A 186 7.31 10.59 35.78
C SER A 186 6.03 11.15 36.40
N LEU A 187 4.89 10.86 35.75
CA LEU A 187 3.56 11.17 36.26
C LEU A 187 2.88 9.88 36.68
N GLY A 188 2.57 9.76 38.00
CA GLY A 188 1.73 8.66 38.50
C GLY A 188 0.27 8.93 38.17
N LEU A 189 -0.45 7.94 37.65
CA LEU A 189 -1.90 7.96 37.43
C LEU A 189 -2.54 6.88 38.29
N MET A 190 -3.53 7.27 39.11
CA MET A 190 -4.32 6.36 39.93
C MET A 190 -5.81 6.61 39.72
N ILE A 191 -6.59 5.52 39.70
CA ILE A 191 -8.04 5.56 39.57
C ILE A 191 -8.63 4.52 40.52
N ASP A 192 -9.41 4.97 41.49
CA ASP A 192 -10.08 4.09 42.44
C ASP A 192 -11.50 3.72 41.95
N GLY A 193 -11.99 2.60 42.45
CA GLY A 193 -13.40 2.21 42.26
C GLY A 193 -13.76 1.63 40.91
N LEU A 194 -12.77 1.25 40.09
CA LEU A 194 -13.05 0.48 38.86
C LEU A 194 -13.37 -0.98 39.20
N PRO A 195 -14.35 -1.60 38.53
CA PRO A 195 -14.58 -3.04 38.64
C PRO A 195 -13.31 -3.84 38.29
N ALA A 196 -13.04 -4.91 39.04
CA ALA A 196 -11.75 -5.62 39.01
C ALA A 196 -11.40 -6.24 37.60
N GLU A 197 -12.41 -6.57 36.83
CA GLU A 197 -12.28 -7.14 35.48
C GLU A 197 -12.01 -6.10 34.39
N ILE A 198 -12.06 -4.83 34.73
CA ILE A 198 -11.93 -3.75 33.73
C ILE A 198 -10.47 -3.45 33.41
N THR A 199 -10.20 -3.31 32.13
CA THR A 199 -9.00 -2.68 31.59
C THR A 199 -9.37 -1.32 31.01
N ALA A 200 -8.58 -0.30 31.30
CA ALA A 200 -8.71 1.01 30.70
C ALA A 200 -7.52 1.31 29.78
N LEU A 201 -7.82 1.93 28.65
CA LEU A 201 -6.81 2.45 27.73
C LEU A 201 -6.45 3.87 28.15
N VAL A 202 -5.20 4.09 28.50
CA VAL A 202 -4.64 5.42 28.84
C VAL A 202 -3.82 5.92 27.65
N HIS A 203 -4.28 7.00 27.05
CA HIS A 203 -3.59 7.68 25.96
C HIS A 203 -2.91 8.94 26.46
N VAL A 204 -1.63 9.09 26.17
CA VAL A 204 -0.81 10.28 26.50
C VAL A 204 -0.38 10.94 25.19
N TYR A 205 -0.77 12.18 24.99
CA TYR A 205 -0.35 13.00 23.86
C TYR A 205 0.44 14.23 24.34
N GLU A 206 1.63 14.41 23.82
CA GLU A 206 2.56 15.47 24.21
C GLU A 206 2.81 16.45 23.06
N PRO A 207 1.92 17.40 22.76
CA PRO A 207 2.03 18.29 21.59
C PRO A 207 3.34 19.09 21.55
N ASN A 208 3.93 19.37 22.71
CA ASN A 208 5.13 20.17 22.86
C ASN A 208 6.43 19.34 23.02
N SER A 209 6.33 18.00 22.89
CA SER A 209 7.50 17.14 23.05
C SER A 209 8.56 17.41 21.97
N PRO A 210 9.85 17.54 22.35
CA PRO A 210 10.94 17.57 21.41
C PRO A 210 11.25 16.19 20.79
N TYR A 211 10.69 15.11 21.36
CA TYR A 211 10.89 13.74 20.92
C TYR A 211 9.76 13.31 20.00
N VAL A 212 10.06 13.10 18.71
CA VAL A 212 9.11 12.70 17.67
C VAL A 212 9.51 11.34 17.13
N ALA A 213 8.62 10.35 17.30
CA ALA A 213 8.82 9.07 16.63
C ALA A 213 8.42 9.19 15.15
N ARG A 214 9.18 8.57 14.26
CA ARG A 214 8.92 8.51 12.82
C ARG A 214 8.99 7.08 12.34
N LEU A 215 7.94 6.64 11.66
CA LEU A 215 7.86 5.37 10.96
C LEU A 215 7.75 5.68 9.46
N GLU A 216 8.74 5.25 8.72
CA GLU A 216 8.84 5.43 7.28
C GLU A 216 8.66 4.08 6.60
N VAL A 217 7.78 4.01 5.61
CA VAL A 217 7.52 2.82 4.80
C VAL A 217 7.75 3.18 3.34
N ASP A 218 8.40 2.31 2.60
CA ASP A 218 8.78 2.56 1.20
C ASP A 218 7.56 2.66 0.27
N ARG A 219 6.47 1.99 0.61
CA ARG A 219 5.20 2.01 -0.15
C ARG A 219 4.00 1.73 0.74
N GLN A 220 2.79 2.01 0.25
CA GLN A 220 1.52 1.75 0.96
C GLN A 220 0.79 0.50 0.48
N SER A 221 1.19 -0.05 -0.66
CA SER A 221 0.55 -1.20 -1.26
C SER A 221 1.57 -2.31 -1.48
N PHE A 222 1.20 -3.52 -1.11
CA PHE A 222 2.00 -4.72 -1.24
C PHE A 222 1.15 -5.85 -1.82
N ILE A 223 1.82 -6.81 -2.43
CA ILE A 223 1.23 -8.09 -2.80
C ILE A 223 1.74 -9.14 -1.81
N ALA A 224 0.90 -10.10 -1.45
CA ALA A 224 1.26 -11.21 -0.56
C ALA A 224 2.60 -11.84 -0.98
N GLY A 225 3.44 -12.13 0.00
CA GLY A 225 4.80 -12.64 -0.19
C GLY A 225 5.87 -11.57 -0.45
N GLN A 226 5.52 -10.31 -0.78
CA GLN A 226 6.52 -9.24 -0.88
C GLN A 226 7.08 -8.86 0.49
N SER A 227 8.33 -8.39 0.52
CA SER A 227 8.92 -7.85 1.75
C SER A 227 8.35 -6.46 2.04
N ILE A 228 7.82 -6.28 3.26
CA ILE A 228 7.48 -4.98 3.83
C ILE A 228 8.70 -4.52 4.61
N GLU A 229 9.25 -3.36 4.24
CA GLU A 229 10.36 -2.75 4.95
C GLU A 229 9.90 -1.44 5.60
N ALA A 230 10.20 -1.30 6.89
CA ALA A 230 9.87 -0.12 7.67
C ALA A 230 11.12 0.42 8.38
N ARG A 231 11.26 1.73 8.44
CA ARG A 231 12.32 2.41 9.19
C ARG A 231 11.70 3.15 10.36
N LEU A 232 12.19 2.85 11.55
CA LEU A 232 11.75 3.51 12.78
C LEU A 232 12.90 4.36 13.34
N ALA A 233 12.60 5.61 13.63
CA ALA A 233 13.53 6.56 14.21
C ALA A 233 12.86 7.40 15.30
N LEU A 234 13.65 7.83 16.29
CA LEU A 234 13.27 8.82 17.28
C LEU A 234 14.08 10.09 17.01
N GLN A 235 13.38 11.15 16.64
CA GLN A 235 13.99 12.47 16.43
C GLN A 235 13.99 13.26 17.75
N HIS A 236 15.11 13.94 18.03
CA HIS A 236 15.24 14.89 19.12
C HIS A 236 16.03 16.11 18.64
N GLY A 237 15.39 17.26 18.55
CA GLY A 237 15.99 18.46 17.96
C GLY A 237 16.41 18.23 16.51
N ARG A 238 17.72 18.40 16.21
CA ARG A 238 18.30 18.11 14.89
C ARG A 238 18.86 16.68 14.77
N GLY A 239 18.88 15.92 15.86
CA GLY A 239 19.37 14.55 15.90
C GLY A 239 18.26 13.55 15.58
N SER A 240 18.67 12.39 15.05
CA SER A 240 17.79 11.24 14.87
C SER A 240 18.56 9.99 15.31
N ALA A 241 17.95 9.17 16.14
CA ALA A 241 18.54 7.94 16.64
C ALA A 241 17.61 6.76 16.41
N VAL A 242 18.20 5.57 16.25
CA VAL A 242 17.46 4.31 16.28
C VAL A 242 17.19 3.96 17.73
N PRO A 243 15.93 3.83 18.17
CA PRO A 243 15.63 3.49 19.54
C PRO A 243 16.19 2.13 19.92
N ALA A 244 16.87 2.05 21.07
CA ALA A 244 17.47 0.81 21.54
C ALA A 244 16.40 -0.26 21.86
N SER A 245 15.30 0.19 22.48
CA SER A 245 14.13 -0.64 22.77
C SER A 245 12.95 -0.19 21.92
N SER A 246 12.63 -1.00 20.92
CA SER A 246 11.53 -0.73 19.99
C SER A 246 11.10 -2.01 19.31
N SER A 247 9.82 -2.07 18.95
CA SER A 247 9.23 -3.16 18.15
C SER A 247 8.34 -2.60 17.06
N VAL A 248 8.20 -3.36 15.98
CA VAL A 248 7.23 -3.09 14.92
C VAL A 248 6.42 -4.36 14.70
N LEU A 249 5.12 -4.24 14.70
CA LEU A 249 4.13 -5.30 14.57
C LEU A 249 3.29 -5.04 13.32
N LEU A 250 2.94 -6.10 12.60
CA LEU A 250 1.92 -6.03 11.55
C LEU A 250 0.59 -6.57 12.08
N ALA A 251 -0.38 -5.69 12.24
CA ALA A 251 -1.76 -6.02 12.58
C ALA A 251 -2.59 -6.29 11.32
N LEU A 252 -3.44 -7.30 11.40
CA LEU A 252 -4.39 -7.68 10.37
C LEU A 252 -5.66 -6.81 10.45
N PRO A 253 -6.49 -6.76 9.40
CA PRO A 253 -7.71 -5.97 9.38
C PRO A 253 -8.75 -6.34 10.46
N ASP A 254 -8.69 -7.55 11.00
CA ASP A 254 -9.54 -8.02 12.10
C ASP A 254 -9.00 -7.63 13.50
N GLY A 255 -7.89 -6.90 13.54
CA GLY A 255 -7.21 -6.49 14.76
C GLY A 255 -6.28 -7.55 15.37
N THR A 256 -6.21 -8.75 14.79
CA THR A 256 -5.23 -9.75 15.22
C THR A 256 -3.83 -9.42 14.68
N SER A 257 -2.80 -10.05 15.24
CA SER A 257 -1.43 -9.83 14.82
C SER A 257 -0.96 -10.89 13.85
N SER A 258 -0.32 -10.47 12.76
CA SER A 258 0.37 -11.38 11.86
C SER A 258 1.81 -11.70 12.33
N GLY A 259 2.36 -10.89 13.21
CA GLY A 259 3.68 -11.09 13.80
C GLY A 259 4.51 -9.81 13.88
N PHE A 260 5.61 -9.91 14.65
CA PHE A 260 6.58 -8.82 14.74
C PHE A 260 7.52 -8.83 13.53
N LEU A 261 7.84 -7.64 13.05
CA LEU A 261 8.88 -7.46 12.05
C LEU A 261 10.26 -7.75 12.68
N ALA A 262 11.09 -8.48 11.95
CA ALA A 262 12.47 -8.72 12.34
C ALA A 262 13.31 -7.47 12.08
N ARG A 263 14.07 -7.02 13.08
CA ARG A 263 15.01 -5.91 12.93
C ARG A 263 16.29 -6.40 12.25
N ARG A 264 16.70 -5.75 11.18
CA ARG A 264 18.01 -6.02 10.55
C ARG A 264 19.12 -5.53 11.47
N ALA A 265 20.08 -6.43 11.80
CA ALA A 265 21.19 -6.10 12.68
C ALA A 265 21.98 -4.87 12.20
N GLY A 266 22.26 -3.94 13.13
CA GLY A 266 22.98 -2.70 12.84
C GLY A 266 22.22 -1.68 11.98
N SER A 267 20.90 -1.86 11.78
CA SER A 267 20.06 -1.01 10.93
C SER A 267 18.86 -0.45 11.70
N ALA A 268 18.29 0.63 11.15
CA ALA A 268 16.99 1.19 11.54
C ALA A 268 15.82 0.51 10.80
N THR A 269 16.07 -0.59 10.08
CA THR A 269 15.09 -1.25 9.23
C THR A 269 14.55 -2.52 9.89
N TRP A 270 13.25 -2.65 9.85
CA TRP A 270 12.48 -3.84 10.22
C TRP A 270 11.85 -4.41 8.96
N SER A 271 11.76 -5.72 8.85
CA SER A 271 11.15 -6.37 7.69
C SER A 271 10.31 -7.59 8.07
N ILE A 272 9.26 -7.85 7.29
CA ILE A 272 8.42 -9.04 7.33
C ILE A 272 7.91 -9.32 5.92
N ALA A 273 7.64 -10.57 5.59
CA ALA A 273 6.89 -10.89 4.38
C ALA A 273 5.42 -10.48 4.54
N ALA A 274 4.84 -9.84 3.53
CA ALA A 274 3.42 -9.56 3.49
C ALA A 274 2.63 -10.87 3.60
N PRO A 275 1.71 -10.99 4.58
CA PRO A 275 1.04 -12.25 4.85
C PRO A 275 0.12 -12.67 3.70
N GLU A 276 -0.05 -13.97 3.56
CA GLU A 276 -1.08 -14.57 2.73
C GLU A 276 -2.46 -14.31 3.36
N GLN A 277 -3.34 -13.70 2.59
CA GLN A 277 -4.73 -13.51 2.98
C GLN A 277 -5.59 -14.63 2.43
N ARG A 278 -6.13 -15.48 3.29
CA ARG A 278 -6.97 -16.63 2.90
C ARG A 278 -8.40 -16.25 2.54
N ALA A 279 -8.89 -15.14 3.07
CA ALA A 279 -10.25 -14.66 2.78
C ALA A 279 -10.25 -13.15 2.60
N ALA A 280 -11.19 -12.64 1.81
CA ALA A 280 -11.43 -11.22 1.68
C ALA A 280 -11.81 -10.65 3.05
N ALA A 281 -10.96 -9.82 3.62
CA ALA A 281 -11.41 -8.87 4.61
C ALA A 281 -12.48 -7.96 3.97
N SER A 282 -13.22 -7.22 4.77
CA SER A 282 -14.18 -6.24 4.23
C SER A 282 -13.49 -5.37 3.16
N PRO A 283 -14.16 -5.04 2.05
CA PRO A 283 -13.57 -4.21 1.01
C PRO A 283 -12.96 -2.94 1.59
N GLY A 284 -11.69 -2.67 1.25
CA GLY A 284 -10.95 -1.53 1.76
C GLY A 284 -10.36 -1.71 3.17
N ALA A 285 -10.47 -2.89 3.78
CA ALA A 285 -9.82 -3.17 5.05
C ALA A 285 -8.30 -3.12 4.91
N LEU A 286 -7.66 -2.36 5.80
CA LEU A 286 -6.23 -2.11 5.77
C LEU A 286 -5.52 -2.88 6.89
N HIS A 287 -4.30 -3.28 6.61
CA HIS A 287 -3.35 -3.73 7.63
C HIS A 287 -2.73 -2.51 8.28
N GLU A 288 -2.22 -2.66 9.49
CA GLU A 288 -1.47 -1.60 10.17
C GLU A 288 -0.09 -2.09 10.61
N LEU A 289 0.94 -1.34 10.25
CA LEU A 289 2.21 -1.40 10.96
C LEU A 289 2.08 -0.58 12.23
N GLN A 290 2.21 -1.25 13.37
CA GLN A 290 2.19 -0.62 14.69
C GLN A 290 3.60 -0.64 15.25
N ALA A 291 4.14 0.53 15.56
CA ALA A 291 5.47 0.67 16.14
C ALA A 291 5.39 1.17 17.57
N HIS A 292 6.14 0.54 18.45
CA HIS A 292 6.28 0.89 19.86
C HIS A 292 7.73 1.22 20.20
N ILE A 293 7.95 2.32 20.90
CA ILE A 293 9.24 2.76 21.43
C ILE A 293 9.09 2.96 22.93
N ASP A 294 9.98 2.33 23.72
CA ASP A 294 10.17 2.62 25.15
C ASP A 294 11.68 2.65 25.42
N THR A 295 12.26 3.83 25.43
CA THR A 295 13.71 4.00 25.47
C THR A 295 14.09 5.17 26.37
N THR A 296 15.39 5.29 26.70
CA THR A 296 15.94 6.43 27.41
C THR A 296 16.93 7.17 26.52
N VAL A 297 16.72 8.47 26.36
CA VAL A 297 17.58 9.39 25.60
C VAL A 297 18.03 10.49 26.56
N ASP A 298 19.34 10.66 26.74
CA ASP A 298 19.93 11.67 27.62
C ASP A 298 19.33 11.67 29.05
N GLY A 299 19.03 10.47 29.58
CA GLY A 299 18.43 10.28 30.90
C GLY A 299 16.92 10.49 30.95
N VAL A 300 16.26 10.85 29.85
CA VAL A 300 14.81 11.02 29.75
C VAL A 300 14.18 9.75 29.18
N ARG A 301 13.23 9.14 29.90
CA ARG A 301 12.44 8.02 29.39
C ARG A 301 11.43 8.53 28.38
N VAL A 302 11.43 7.95 27.19
CA VAL A 302 10.56 8.31 26.06
C VAL A 302 9.75 7.09 25.63
N ARG A 303 8.42 7.22 25.67
CA ARG A 303 7.50 6.23 25.07
C ARG A 303 6.78 6.86 23.88
N ARG A 304 6.71 6.13 22.78
CA ARG A 304 5.98 6.55 21.58
C ARG A 304 5.36 5.35 20.90
N ASP A 305 4.13 5.51 20.49
CA ASP A 305 3.41 4.58 19.64
C ASP A 305 2.96 5.30 18.38
N LEU A 306 3.02 4.59 17.27
CA LEU A 306 2.55 5.10 15.99
C LEU A 306 2.07 3.95 15.10
N SER A 307 1.18 4.26 14.17
CA SER A 307 0.68 3.30 13.20
C SER A 307 0.76 3.85 11.78
N HIS A 308 0.85 2.94 10.83
CA HIS A 308 0.84 3.23 9.40
C HIS A 308 -0.01 2.20 8.67
N ALA A 309 -1.04 2.67 7.97
CA ALA A 309 -1.95 1.79 7.24
C ALA A 309 -1.34 1.30 5.93
N LEU A 310 -1.53 0.01 5.62
CA LEU A 310 -1.05 -0.66 4.42
C LEU A 310 -2.18 -1.42 3.73
N ALA A 311 -2.19 -1.40 2.40
CA ALA A 311 -2.99 -2.32 1.60
C ALA A 311 -2.13 -3.55 1.24
N ILE A 312 -2.63 -4.75 1.51
CA ILE A 312 -2.00 -5.99 1.07
C ILE A 312 -3.00 -6.73 0.18
N THR A 313 -2.59 -6.97 -1.06
CA THR A 313 -3.39 -7.65 -2.08
C THR A 313 -2.94 -9.11 -2.18
N PRO A 314 -3.85 -10.09 -2.26
CA PRO A 314 -3.46 -11.47 -2.54
C PRO A 314 -2.85 -11.59 -3.93
N ALA A 315 -1.90 -12.50 -4.11
CA ALA A 315 -1.27 -12.76 -5.38
C ALA A 315 -2.14 -13.68 -6.26
N LEU A 316 -3.28 -13.18 -6.73
CA LEU A 316 -4.25 -13.94 -7.53
C LEU A 316 -3.85 -14.11 -9.00
N GLY A 317 -2.89 -13.33 -9.49
CA GLY A 317 -2.39 -13.39 -10.85
C GLY A 317 -1.05 -12.69 -11.00
N ARG A 318 -0.24 -13.16 -11.95
CA ARG A 318 1.05 -12.56 -12.29
C ARG A 318 1.41 -12.77 -13.75
N LEU A 319 2.22 -11.87 -14.30
CA LEU A 319 2.79 -12.02 -15.66
C LEU A 319 3.92 -13.05 -15.68
N SER A 320 4.10 -13.73 -16.82
CA SER A 320 5.11 -14.79 -17.00
C SER A 320 6.56 -14.29 -17.08
N GLY A 321 6.81 -12.99 -17.01
CA GLY A 321 8.17 -12.43 -17.09
C GLY A 321 8.66 -12.18 -18.52
N SER A 322 7.89 -12.53 -19.54
CA SER A 322 8.17 -12.24 -20.96
C SER A 322 6.89 -11.94 -21.73
N ALA A 323 7.04 -11.27 -22.87
CA ALA A 323 5.99 -11.08 -23.85
C ALA A 323 6.44 -11.66 -25.21
N GLU A 324 5.50 -12.19 -25.98
CA GLU A 324 5.71 -12.53 -27.38
C GLU A 324 5.38 -11.31 -28.24
N ARG A 325 6.37 -10.84 -28.98
CA ARG A 325 6.22 -9.77 -29.95
C ARG A 325 5.87 -10.35 -31.31
N SER A 326 4.87 -9.81 -31.97
CA SER A 326 4.54 -10.10 -33.38
C SER A 326 4.09 -8.83 -34.10
N GLY A 327 4.28 -8.79 -35.41
CA GLY A 327 3.94 -7.67 -36.27
C GLY A 327 4.96 -6.54 -36.25
N ASP A 328 5.16 -5.92 -37.40
CA ASP A 328 6.07 -4.78 -37.60
C ASP A 328 5.29 -3.44 -37.58
N SER A 329 4.17 -3.38 -38.30
CA SER A 329 3.28 -2.21 -38.39
C SER A 329 2.23 -2.23 -37.28
N ASP A 330 1.63 -3.40 -37.05
CA ASP A 330 0.69 -3.68 -35.97
C ASP A 330 1.41 -4.47 -34.87
N LEU A 331 2.05 -3.77 -33.94
CA LEU A 331 2.77 -4.39 -32.86
C LEU A 331 1.80 -5.06 -31.90
N ALA A 332 1.79 -6.37 -31.83
CA ALA A 332 1.11 -7.15 -30.84
C ALA A 332 2.11 -7.66 -29.78
N LEU A 333 1.86 -7.34 -28.53
CA LEU A 333 2.61 -7.83 -27.37
C LEU A 333 1.70 -8.78 -26.58
N ARG A 334 1.98 -10.08 -26.61
CA ARG A 334 1.23 -11.12 -25.91
C ARG A 334 1.93 -11.46 -24.62
N PHE A 335 1.21 -11.33 -23.51
CA PHE A 335 1.71 -11.61 -22.18
C PHE A 335 1.06 -12.87 -21.64
N GLY A 336 1.88 -13.86 -21.33
CA GLY A 336 1.41 -15.01 -20.55
C GLY A 336 1.08 -14.59 -19.12
N LEU A 337 0.01 -15.15 -18.57
CA LEU A 337 -0.41 -14.99 -17.19
C LEU A 337 -0.48 -16.33 -16.48
N SER A 338 -0.20 -16.30 -15.18
CA SER A 338 -0.60 -17.38 -14.28
C SER A 338 -1.61 -16.81 -13.29
N THR A 339 -2.74 -17.52 -13.10
CA THR A 339 -3.85 -17.09 -12.23
C THR A 339 -4.14 -18.16 -11.19
N ALA A 340 -4.34 -17.75 -9.93
CA ALA A 340 -4.70 -18.64 -8.83
C ALA A 340 -6.20 -19.03 -8.87
N VAL A 341 -7.04 -18.11 -9.32
CA VAL A 341 -8.51 -18.27 -9.37
C VAL A 341 -9.05 -17.79 -10.71
N GLU A 342 -10.23 -18.28 -11.08
CA GLU A 342 -10.97 -17.74 -12.20
C GLU A 342 -11.36 -16.28 -11.97
N GLY A 343 -11.28 -15.44 -13.00
CA GLY A 343 -11.66 -14.04 -12.92
C GLY A 343 -11.58 -13.31 -14.25
N ARG A 344 -12.06 -12.07 -14.27
CA ARG A 344 -11.88 -11.15 -15.39
C ARG A 344 -10.63 -10.32 -15.18
N PHE A 345 -9.59 -10.65 -15.92
CA PHE A 345 -8.30 -9.96 -15.86
C PHE A 345 -8.19 -8.91 -16.94
N GLN A 346 -7.63 -7.76 -16.59
CA GLN A 346 -7.32 -6.66 -17.52
C GLN A 346 -5.83 -6.34 -17.48
N LEU A 347 -5.23 -6.24 -18.64
CA LEU A 347 -3.88 -5.73 -18.84
C LEU A 347 -3.95 -4.37 -19.51
N ARG A 348 -3.22 -3.39 -18.96
CA ARG A 348 -3.10 -2.02 -19.50
C ARG A 348 -1.65 -1.62 -19.55
N GLY A 349 -1.24 -0.88 -20.60
CA GLY A 349 0.12 -0.36 -20.70
C GLY A 349 0.22 0.84 -21.63
N THR A 350 1.16 1.73 -21.35
CA THR A 350 1.42 2.95 -22.12
C THR A 350 2.69 2.79 -22.94
N LEU A 351 2.58 2.94 -24.25
CA LEU A 351 3.73 2.98 -25.13
C LEU A 351 4.32 4.39 -25.16
N HIS A 352 5.61 4.48 -24.93
CA HIS A 352 6.40 5.70 -25.05
C HIS A 352 7.31 5.60 -26.26
N ALA A 353 7.52 6.72 -26.95
CA ALA A 353 8.40 6.85 -28.10
C ALA A 353 9.15 8.17 -28.07
N HIS A 354 10.17 8.30 -28.91
CA HIS A 354 10.95 9.53 -29.02
C HIS A 354 10.27 10.51 -29.98
N ASP A 355 10.08 11.75 -29.52
CA ASP A 355 9.62 12.86 -30.35
C ASP A 355 10.75 13.37 -31.28
N ARG A 356 10.44 14.32 -32.17
CA ARG A 356 11.41 14.94 -33.09
C ARG A 356 12.61 15.63 -32.40
N ARG A 357 12.50 15.89 -31.09
CA ARG A 357 13.55 16.46 -30.22
C ARG A 357 14.32 15.41 -29.44
N GLY A 358 14.05 14.12 -29.68
CA GLY A 358 14.65 13.00 -28.96
C GLY A 358 14.15 12.81 -27.53
N ARG A 359 13.04 13.44 -27.15
CA ARG A 359 12.45 13.26 -25.80
C ARG A 359 11.52 12.06 -25.81
N LEU A 360 11.64 11.20 -24.82
CA LEU A 360 10.72 10.08 -24.60
C LEU A 360 9.40 10.59 -24.05
N VAL A 361 8.30 10.36 -24.78
CA VAL A 361 6.96 10.85 -24.42
C VAL A 361 5.93 9.73 -24.58
N PRO A 362 4.82 9.72 -23.80
CA PRO A 362 3.74 8.77 -23.99
C PRO A 362 3.02 9.03 -25.33
N VAL A 363 2.79 7.98 -26.12
CA VAL A 363 2.20 8.10 -27.46
C VAL A 363 0.96 7.27 -27.67
N ALA A 364 0.80 6.16 -26.94
CA ALA A 364 -0.38 5.33 -27.05
C ALA A 364 -0.65 4.59 -25.74
N LEU A 365 -1.92 4.43 -25.41
CA LEU A 365 -2.40 3.57 -24.32
C LEU A 365 -3.12 2.39 -24.95
N ALA A 366 -2.75 1.17 -24.57
CA ALA A 366 -3.47 -0.04 -24.96
C ALA A 366 -3.96 -0.79 -23.73
N GLU A 367 -5.11 -1.42 -23.87
CA GLU A 367 -5.70 -2.27 -22.85
C GLU A 367 -6.42 -3.46 -23.45
N SER A 368 -6.42 -4.56 -22.73
CA SER A 368 -7.21 -5.74 -23.08
C SER A 368 -7.73 -6.43 -21.81
N ALA A 369 -8.87 -7.07 -21.90
CA ALA A 369 -9.45 -7.84 -20.81
C ALA A 369 -10.15 -9.11 -21.30
N ALA A 370 -10.07 -10.17 -20.49
CA ALA A 370 -10.75 -11.42 -20.75
C ALA A 370 -11.05 -12.14 -19.43
N ILE A 371 -12.05 -13.02 -19.44
CA ILE A 371 -12.25 -14.03 -18.39
C ILE A 371 -11.22 -15.13 -18.62
N LEU A 372 -10.46 -15.44 -17.57
CA LEU A 372 -9.48 -16.51 -17.55
C LEU A 372 -9.80 -17.48 -16.42
N ALA A 373 -9.72 -18.77 -16.70
CA ALA A 373 -9.78 -19.80 -15.68
C ALA A 373 -8.52 -19.75 -14.79
N SER A 374 -8.54 -20.46 -13.66
CA SER A 374 -7.32 -20.68 -12.87
C SER A 374 -6.28 -21.46 -13.70
N GLY A 375 -5.00 -21.12 -13.55
CA GLY A 375 -3.90 -21.69 -14.31
C GLY A 375 -3.26 -20.71 -15.30
N ALA A 376 -2.91 -21.21 -16.48
CA ALA A 376 -2.27 -20.40 -17.53
C ALA A 376 -3.31 -19.65 -18.38
N GLY A 377 -3.02 -18.39 -18.69
CA GLY A 377 -3.81 -17.54 -19.55
C GLY A 377 -2.96 -16.60 -20.38
N GLU A 378 -3.57 -15.80 -21.25
CA GLU A 378 -2.89 -14.82 -22.08
C GLU A 378 -3.74 -13.57 -22.29
N LEU A 379 -3.08 -12.40 -22.28
CA LEU A 379 -3.63 -11.10 -22.68
C LEU A 379 -2.67 -10.41 -23.64
N ALA A 380 -3.19 -9.65 -24.62
CA ALA A 380 -2.38 -8.96 -25.62
C ALA A 380 -2.63 -7.45 -25.62
N LEU A 381 -1.57 -6.66 -25.73
CA LEU A 381 -1.62 -5.24 -26.03
C LEU A 381 -1.26 -5.01 -27.49
N ASN A 382 -2.10 -4.31 -28.24
CA ASN A 382 -1.90 -4.02 -29.65
C ASN A 382 -1.66 -2.53 -29.85
N PHE A 383 -0.64 -2.19 -30.67
CA PHE A 383 -0.25 -0.82 -30.99
C PHE A 383 -0.07 -0.65 -32.49
N ASP A 384 -0.74 0.32 -33.11
CA ASP A 384 -0.55 0.75 -34.48
C ASP A 384 0.72 1.61 -34.58
N LEU A 385 1.86 0.96 -34.90
CA LEU A 385 3.14 1.66 -35.00
C LEU A 385 3.17 2.58 -36.24
N ASP A 386 2.49 2.22 -37.35
CA ASP A 386 2.41 3.07 -38.53
C ASP A 386 1.73 4.40 -38.24
N ALA A 387 0.68 4.40 -37.43
CA ALA A 387 0.02 5.63 -36.97
C ALA A 387 0.93 6.47 -36.05
N ILE A 388 1.67 5.83 -35.17
CA ILE A 388 2.62 6.48 -34.26
C ILE A 388 3.78 7.10 -35.04
N GLU A 389 4.36 6.39 -36.01
CA GLU A 389 5.46 6.88 -36.84
C GLU A 389 5.01 8.00 -37.81
N ARG A 390 3.82 7.89 -38.39
CA ARG A 390 3.22 8.97 -39.19
C ARG A 390 3.01 10.26 -38.38
N ALA A 391 2.73 10.13 -37.08
CA ALA A 391 2.64 11.26 -36.14
C ALA A 391 4.04 11.86 -35.82
N GLY A 392 5.13 11.24 -36.27
CA GLY A 392 6.49 11.75 -36.13
C GLY A 392 7.24 11.23 -34.91
N TYR A 393 6.78 10.16 -34.32
CA TYR A 393 7.45 9.48 -33.20
C TYR A 393 8.26 8.28 -33.70
N ARG A 394 9.32 7.93 -32.99
CA ARG A 394 10.29 6.94 -33.45
C ARG A 394 10.73 5.99 -32.32
N ALA A 395 11.16 4.80 -32.72
CA ALA A 395 11.86 3.84 -31.88
C ALA A 395 13.19 4.43 -31.31
N PRO A 396 13.75 3.85 -30.22
CA PRO A 396 13.19 2.71 -29.52
C PRO A 396 11.91 3.07 -28.78
N PHE A 397 10.98 2.12 -28.70
CA PHE A 397 9.77 2.26 -27.92
C PHE A 397 9.96 1.68 -26.52
N GLU A 398 9.30 2.25 -25.53
CA GLU A 398 9.25 1.70 -24.18
C GLU A 398 7.80 1.45 -23.76
N LEU A 399 7.50 0.23 -23.32
CA LEU A 399 6.25 -0.04 -22.63
C LEU A 399 6.41 0.31 -21.16
N ARG A 400 5.62 1.25 -20.71
CA ARG A 400 5.61 1.76 -19.34
C ARG A 400 4.23 1.66 -18.71
N ASP A 401 4.16 1.83 -17.40
CA ASP A 401 2.92 1.81 -16.63
C ASP A 401 2.06 0.57 -16.94
N LEU A 402 2.76 -0.58 -17.07
CA LEU A 402 2.11 -1.86 -17.30
C LEU A 402 1.42 -2.30 -16.02
N MET A 403 0.11 -2.53 -16.08
CA MET A 403 -0.72 -2.89 -14.94
C MET A 403 -1.60 -4.08 -15.28
N LEU A 404 -1.63 -5.05 -14.36
CA LEU A 404 -2.54 -6.19 -14.38
C LEU A 404 -3.57 -6.04 -13.26
N PHE A 405 -4.84 -6.11 -13.61
CA PHE A 405 -5.97 -6.00 -12.67
C PHE A 405 -6.83 -7.25 -12.69
N ASP A 406 -7.40 -7.60 -11.55
CA ASP A 406 -8.62 -8.39 -11.45
C ASP A 406 -9.81 -7.43 -11.35
N GLN A 407 -10.57 -7.30 -12.43
CA GLN A 407 -11.70 -6.36 -12.51
C GLN A 407 -12.87 -6.78 -11.62
N GLY A 408 -13.11 -8.08 -11.48
CA GLY A 408 -14.21 -8.59 -10.67
C GLY A 408 -14.01 -8.37 -9.17
N ARG A 409 -12.75 -8.27 -8.73
CA ARG A 409 -12.36 -8.02 -7.34
C ARG A 409 -11.82 -6.62 -7.11
N MET A 410 -11.68 -5.83 -8.19
CA MET A 410 -11.09 -4.47 -8.20
C MET A 410 -9.69 -4.44 -7.59
N LEU A 411 -8.87 -5.45 -7.86
CA LEU A 411 -7.52 -5.58 -7.32
C LEU A 411 -6.46 -5.29 -8.38
N LEU A 412 -5.47 -4.48 -8.01
CA LEU A 412 -4.21 -4.35 -8.77
C LEU A 412 -3.30 -5.52 -8.38
N LEU A 413 -2.97 -6.39 -9.34
CA LEU A 413 -2.21 -7.63 -9.12
C LEU A 413 -0.74 -7.50 -9.48
N GLU A 414 -0.41 -6.67 -10.47
CA GLU A 414 0.97 -6.37 -10.85
C GLU A 414 1.05 -4.97 -11.44
N SER A 415 2.12 -4.25 -11.16
CA SER A 415 2.43 -2.99 -11.83
C SER A 415 3.93 -2.88 -12.10
N ARG A 416 4.29 -2.32 -13.27
CA ARG A 416 5.66 -2.04 -13.66
C ARG A 416 5.73 -0.66 -14.28
N GLN A 417 6.53 0.21 -13.69
CA GLN A 417 6.75 1.57 -14.23
C GLN A 417 7.45 1.51 -15.59
N ARG A 418 8.35 0.55 -15.79
CA ARG A 418 9.05 0.30 -17.05
C ARG A 418 9.09 -1.21 -17.29
N ALA A 419 8.32 -1.69 -18.28
CA ALA A 419 8.14 -3.11 -18.50
C ALA A 419 9.03 -3.68 -19.61
N LEU A 420 9.12 -3.00 -20.76
CA LEU A 420 9.85 -3.48 -21.94
C LEU A 420 10.54 -2.34 -22.69
N VAL A 421 11.63 -2.67 -23.37
CA VAL A 421 12.22 -1.83 -24.43
C VAL A 421 12.13 -2.58 -25.74
N ILE A 422 11.53 -1.95 -26.74
CA ILE A 422 11.29 -2.51 -28.07
C ILE A 422 12.12 -1.73 -29.08
N ARG A 423 13.10 -2.40 -29.67
CA ARG A 423 13.92 -1.81 -30.73
C ARG A 423 13.14 -1.81 -32.04
N GLY A 424 13.42 -0.83 -32.89
CA GLY A 424 12.89 -0.81 -34.27
C GLY A 424 13.39 -1.98 -35.11
N SER A 425 12.69 -2.29 -36.17
CA SER A 425 13.02 -3.40 -37.09
C SER A 425 14.33 -3.20 -37.88
N SER A 426 15.05 -2.10 -37.68
CA SER A 426 16.25 -1.73 -38.45
C SER A 426 17.57 -1.84 -37.69
N ASP A 427 17.58 -2.40 -36.44
CA ASP A 427 18.81 -2.58 -35.62
C ASP A 427 19.18 -4.07 -35.48
#